data_55ea03166b14530e8653c156145bca4f
#
_entry.id   55ea03166b14530e8653c156145bca4f
#
_cell.length_a   1.000
_cell.length_b   1.000
_cell.length_c   1.000
_cell.angle_alpha   90.00
_cell.angle_beta   90.00
_cell.angle_gamma   90.00
#
_symmetry.space_group_name_H-M   'P 1'
#
loop_
_entity.id
_entity.type
_entity.pdbx_description
1 polymer ?
#
loop_
_entity_poly.entity_id
_entity_poly.type
_entity_poly.pdbx_seq_one_letter_code
_entity_poly.pdbx_strand_id
1 'polypeptide(L)'
;GSQVLIGRIRGIERPALAPLIPTTKGFSLLIDCGANVDAKPSNLVQFAKMGSIYMENIMGRKNPRVAIVNIGIEEEKGNALVKQTYPLLKECKDINFIGSIEAREIPNGYADVIVCEAFVGNVILKMYEGVAGALMGKVKETMMSSLKTKIGALLMKKDLKKTLKAFDASAYGGAPMLG
;
A
#
# COMPACT_ATOMS: atom_id res chain seq x y z
N GLY A 1 -14.87 -16.60 -4.70
CA GLY A 1 -16.05 -16.23 -5.42
C GLY A 1 -15.83 -15.73 -6.84
N SER A 2 -15.17 -14.60 -7.04
CA SER A 2 -15.05 -13.99 -8.39
C SER A 2 -14.29 -14.84 -9.40
N GLN A 3 -13.28 -15.57 -8.99
CA GLN A 3 -12.49 -16.45 -9.86
C GLN A 3 -13.30 -17.58 -10.50
N VAL A 4 -14.34 -18.07 -9.82
CA VAL A 4 -15.20 -19.14 -10.30
C VAL A 4 -16.23 -18.62 -11.31
N LEU A 5 -16.67 -17.36 -11.13
CA LEU A 5 -17.74 -16.75 -11.94
C LEU A 5 -17.22 -15.95 -13.15
N ILE A 6 -16.07 -15.26 -12.99
CA ILE A 6 -15.54 -14.31 -13.97
C ILE A 6 -14.28 -14.84 -14.68
N GLY A 7 -13.58 -15.78 -14.05
CA GLY A 7 -12.30 -16.29 -14.54
C GLY A 7 -11.12 -15.36 -14.21
N ARG A 8 -9.93 -15.77 -14.64
CA ARG A 8 -8.70 -14.98 -14.49
C ARG A 8 -8.37 -14.26 -15.79
N ILE A 9 -7.73 -13.13 -15.70
CA ILE A 9 -7.10 -12.48 -16.86
C ILE A 9 -5.98 -13.39 -17.38
N ARG A 10 -5.95 -13.61 -18.69
CA ARG A 10 -4.92 -14.46 -19.31
C ARG A 10 -3.52 -13.95 -18.99
N GLY A 11 -2.64 -14.85 -18.53
CA GLY A 11 -1.25 -14.52 -18.19
C GLY A 11 -1.02 -14.15 -16.72
N ILE A 12 -2.07 -14.05 -15.91
CA ILE A 12 -1.96 -13.83 -14.46
C ILE A 12 -2.14 -15.16 -13.73
N GLU A 13 -1.11 -15.60 -13.02
CA GLU A 13 -1.13 -16.86 -12.30
C GLU A 13 -2.01 -16.78 -11.04
N ARG A 14 -1.94 -15.67 -10.32
CA ARG A 14 -2.65 -15.47 -9.04
C ARG A 14 -3.19 -14.05 -8.93
N PRO A 15 -4.45 -13.87 -8.53
CA PRO A 15 -4.96 -12.57 -8.15
C PRO A 15 -4.34 -12.13 -6.83
N ALA A 16 -4.23 -10.82 -6.62
CA ALA A 16 -3.69 -10.22 -5.42
C ALA A 16 -4.66 -9.23 -4.80
N LEU A 17 -4.66 -9.13 -3.47
CA LEU A 17 -5.40 -8.11 -2.73
C LEU A 17 -4.55 -6.85 -2.64
N ALA A 18 -5.04 -5.76 -3.19
CA ALA A 18 -4.25 -4.54 -3.39
C ALA A 18 -4.95 -3.28 -2.86
N PRO A 19 -4.94 -3.03 -1.54
CA PRO A 19 -5.50 -1.82 -0.98
C PRO A 19 -4.64 -0.59 -1.30
N LEU A 20 -5.32 0.56 -1.42
CA LEU A 20 -4.70 1.87 -1.37
C LEU A 20 -4.49 2.26 0.09
N ILE A 21 -3.28 2.70 0.42
CA ILE A 21 -2.94 3.20 1.76
C ILE A 21 -2.56 4.67 1.69
N PRO A 22 -2.99 5.51 2.66
CA PRO A 22 -2.69 6.92 2.66
C PRO A 22 -1.22 7.18 2.98
N THR A 23 -0.65 8.17 2.31
CA THR A 23 0.71 8.68 2.54
C THR A 23 0.70 10.19 2.59
N THR A 24 1.81 10.81 2.96
CA THR A 24 1.94 12.27 2.94
C THR A 24 1.87 12.87 1.53
N LYS A 25 1.96 12.05 0.48
CA LYS A 25 1.91 12.45 -0.93
C LYS A 25 0.68 11.91 -1.68
N GLY A 26 -0.37 11.52 -0.97
CA GLY A 26 -1.57 10.93 -1.53
C GLY A 26 -1.72 9.45 -1.14
N PHE A 27 -1.90 8.56 -2.11
CA PHE A 27 -2.08 7.13 -1.87
C PHE A 27 -1.01 6.31 -2.57
N SER A 28 -0.63 5.20 -1.94
CA SER A 28 0.20 4.15 -2.53
C SER A 28 -0.59 2.84 -2.55
N LEU A 29 -0.35 2.01 -3.54
CA LEU A 29 -0.94 0.68 -3.65
C LEU A 29 -0.02 -0.32 -2.97
N LEU A 30 -0.54 -1.04 -1.98
CA LEU A 30 0.16 -2.14 -1.32
C LEU A 30 -0.34 -3.48 -1.90
N ILE A 31 0.53 -4.25 -2.51
CA ILE A 31 0.19 -5.48 -3.20
C ILE A 31 1.24 -6.58 -2.95
N ASP A 32 0.94 -7.70 -2.39
CA ASP A 32 -0.31 -8.35 -1.99
C ASP A 32 -0.53 -8.22 -0.47
N CYS A 33 -1.80 -8.17 -0.05
CA CYS A 33 -2.16 -7.97 1.35
C CYS A 33 -2.99 -9.10 1.99
N GLY A 34 -2.99 -10.30 1.41
CA GLY A 34 -3.71 -11.39 2.06
C GLY A 34 -4.18 -12.52 1.13
N ALA A 35 -3.90 -12.47 -0.16
CA ALA A 35 -4.32 -13.50 -1.10
C ALA A 35 -3.29 -14.63 -1.27
N ASN A 36 -1.99 -14.31 -1.25
CA ASN A 36 -0.92 -15.27 -1.57
C ASN A 36 0.22 -15.26 -0.54
N VAL A 37 0.11 -16.11 0.47
CA VAL A 37 1.15 -16.25 1.51
C VAL A 37 2.40 -16.93 0.94
N ASP A 38 2.22 -17.95 0.08
CA ASP A 38 3.30 -18.70 -0.55
C ASP A 38 3.59 -18.19 -1.98
N ALA A 39 3.84 -16.89 -2.11
CA ALA A 39 4.15 -16.29 -3.39
C ALA A 39 5.56 -16.68 -3.87
N LYS A 40 5.68 -16.87 -5.19
CA LYS A 40 6.97 -17.08 -5.88
C LYS A 40 7.49 -15.73 -6.41
N PRO A 41 8.80 -15.62 -6.75
CA PRO A 41 9.35 -14.43 -7.38
C PRO A 41 8.57 -13.97 -8.62
N SER A 42 8.14 -14.90 -9.47
CA SER A 42 7.31 -14.61 -10.67
C SER A 42 5.98 -13.95 -10.30
N ASN A 43 5.36 -14.34 -9.19
CA ASN A 43 4.11 -13.74 -8.72
C ASN A 43 4.34 -12.28 -8.29
N LEU A 44 5.43 -11.99 -7.57
CA LEU A 44 5.75 -10.62 -7.16
C LEU A 44 6.01 -9.70 -8.37
N VAL A 45 6.66 -10.22 -9.41
CA VAL A 45 6.85 -9.48 -10.68
C VAL A 45 5.50 -9.18 -11.32
N GLN A 46 4.57 -10.14 -11.35
CA GLN A 46 3.21 -9.93 -11.84
C GLN A 46 2.46 -8.89 -11.00
N PHE A 47 2.59 -8.93 -9.67
CA PHE A 47 1.99 -7.94 -8.77
C PHE A 47 2.52 -6.53 -9.05
N ALA A 48 3.83 -6.39 -9.30
CA ALA A 48 4.45 -5.12 -9.67
C ALA A 48 3.84 -4.55 -10.97
N LYS A 49 3.69 -5.39 -12.00
CA LYS A 49 3.08 -5.00 -13.28
C LYS A 49 1.60 -4.62 -13.11
N MET A 50 0.82 -5.44 -12.43
CA MET A 50 -0.60 -5.16 -12.19
C MET A 50 -0.80 -3.88 -11.38
N GLY A 51 0.00 -3.68 -10.33
CA GLY A 51 -0.04 -2.48 -9.50
C GLY A 51 0.32 -1.23 -10.30
N SER A 52 1.34 -1.31 -11.15
CA SER A 52 1.77 -0.21 -12.02
C SER A 52 0.66 0.19 -13.00
N ILE A 53 0.02 -0.78 -13.65
CA ILE A 53 -1.12 -0.56 -14.57
C ILE A 53 -2.29 0.08 -13.81
N TYR A 54 -2.63 -0.42 -12.63
CA TYR A 54 -3.70 0.12 -11.81
C TYR A 54 -3.44 1.58 -11.42
N MET A 55 -2.25 1.89 -10.91
CA MET A 55 -1.89 3.24 -10.50
C MET A 55 -1.87 4.21 -11.69
N GLU A 56 -1.43 3.76 -12.86
CA GLU A 56 -1.42 4.58 -14.06
C GLU A 56 -2.83 4.85 -14.60
N ASN A 57 -3.65 3.81 -14.76
CA ASN A 57 -4.96 3.92 -15.44
C ASN A 57 -6.09 4.37 -14.51
N ILE A 58 -6.07 3.99 -13.24
CA ILE A 58 -7.13 4.30 -12.27
C ILE A 58 -6.80 5.53 -11.45
N MET A 59 -5.54 5.64 -10.97
CA MET A 59 -5.10 6.73 -10.12
C MET A 59 -4.44 7.90 -10.89
N GLY A 60 -4.22 7.74 -12.18
CA GLY A 60 -3.62 8.78 -13.03
C GLY A 60 -2.14 9.08 -12.73
N ARG A 61 -1.43 8.15 -12.09
CA ARG A 61 0.00 8.28 -11.80
C ARG A 61 0.83 7.94 -13.02
N LYS A 62 1.41 8.95 -13.65
CA LYS A 62 2.35 8.72 -14.77
C LYS A 62 3.63 8.07 -14.26
N ASN A 63 4.05 6.99 -14.94
CA ASN A 63 5.27 6.25 -14.64
C ASN A 63 5.38 5.88 -13.14
N PRO A 64 4.43 5.10 -12.58
CA PRO A 64 4.38 4.82 -11.15
C PRO A 64 5.67 4.20 -10.63
N ARG A 65 6.16 4.71 -9.52
CA ARG A 65 7.38 4.21 -8.86
C ARG A 65 7.05 2.93 -8.11
N VAL A 66 7.75 1.86 -8.45
CA VAL A 66 7.55 0.51 -7.88
C VAL A 66 8.71 0.17 -6.96
N ALA A 67 8.41 -0.20 -5.73
CA ALA A 67 9.41 -0.68 -4.77
C ALA A 67 9.01 -2.03 -4.18
N ILE A 68 10.00 -2.83 -3.78
CA ILE A 68 9.79 -4.07 -3.04
C ILE A 68 10.05 -3.83 -1.54
N VAL A 69 9.16 -4.33 -0.68
CA VAL A 69 9.36 -4.25 0.77
C VAL A 69 10.56 -5.07 1.18
N ASN A 70 11.46 -4.45 1.95
CA ASN A 70 12.67 -5.09 2.43
C ASN A 70 13.01 -4.60 3.84
N ILE A 71 13.96 -5.26 4.50
CA ILE A 71 14.49 -4.90 5.83
C ILE A 71 15.57 -3.81 5.77
N GLY A 72 15.96 -3.39 4.59
CA GLY A 72 16.94 -2.34 4.32
C GLY A 72 16.93 -1.99 2.84
N ILE A 73 17.59 -0.91 2.48
CA ILE A 73 17.62 -0.40 1.10
C ILE A 73 18.64 -1.12 0.22
N GLU A 74 19.58 -1.84 0.83
CA GLU A 74 20.65 -2.53 0.12
C GLU A 74 20.11 -3.76 -0.62
N GLU A 75 20.62 -3.99 -1.83
CA GLU A 75 20.15 -5.03 -2.75
C GLU A 75 20.32 -6.46 -2.20
N GLU A 76 21.38 -6.68 -1.41
CA GLU A 76 21.71 -7.98 -0.83
C GLU A 76 20.91 -8.33 0.43
N LYS A 77 20.17 -7.40 0.99
CA LYS A 77 19.32 -7.63 2.18
C LYS A 77 18.01 -8.32 1.83
N GLY A 78 17.39 -8.89 2.84
CA GLY A 78 16.09 -9.52 2.76
C GLY A 78 16.11 -11.03 2.85
N ASN A 79 14.92 -11.62 2.82
CA ASN A 79 14.75 -13.07 2.78
C ASN A 79 14.99 -13.64 1.37
N ALA A 80 14.92 -14.95 1.23
CA ALA A 80 15.16 -15.62 -0.04
C ALA A 80 14.22 -15.14 -1.15
N LEU A 81 12.95 -14.93 -0.84
CA LEU A 81 11.96 -14.45 -1.82
C LEU A 81 12.33 -13.05 -2.36
N VAL A 82 12.68 -12.11 -1.47
CA VAL A 82 13.07 -10.76 -1.85
C VAL A 82 14.35 -10.77 -2.69
N LYS A 83 15.37 -11.53 -2.25
CA LYS A 83 16.66 -11.66 -2.96
C LYS A 83 16.50 -12.23 -4.37
N GLN A 84 15.60 -13.20 -4.55
CA GLN A 84 15.31 -13.79 -5.85
C GLN A 84 14.44 -12.88 -6.73
N THR A 85 13.56 -12.09 -6.14
CA THR A 85 12.65 -11.20 -6.87
C THR A 85 13.32 -9.92 -7.32
N TYR A 86 14.20 -9.36 -6.51
CA TYR A 86 14.83 -8.07 -6.77
C TYR A 86 15.48 -7.96 -8.16
N PRO A 87 16.37 -8.89 -8.59
CA PRO A 87 16.95 -8.81 -9.92
C PRO A 87 15.92 -8.92 -11.05
N LEU A 88 14.85 -9.71 -10.85
CA LEU A 88 13.79 -9.83 -11.85
C LEU A 88 13.02 -8.52 -12.03
N LEU A 89 12.76 -7.80 -10.93
CA LEU A 89 12.13 -6.47 -10.98
C LEU A 89 13.06 -5.44 -11.63
N LYS A 90 14.35 -5.51 -11.34
CA LYS A 90 15.37 -4.61 -11.90
C LYS A 90 15.50 -4.76 -13.41
N GLU A 91 15.37 -5.98 -13.94
CA GLU A 91 15.41 -6.26 -15.38
C GLU A 91 14.08 -5.98 -16.09
N CYS A 92 12.99 -5.79 -15.36
CA CYS A 92 11.65 -5.60 -15.90
C CYS A 92 11.51 -4.18 -16.48
N LYS A 93 11.42 -4.07 -17.81
CA LYS A 93 11.32 -2.79 -18.53
C LYS A 93 9.91 -2.18 -18.51
N ASP A 94 8.90 -2.96 -18.12
CA ASP A 94 7.49 -2.53 -18.13
C ASP A 94 7.11 -1.71 -16.89
N ILE A 95 8.02 -1.60 -15.91
CA ILE A 95 7.79 -0.90 -14.66
C ILE A 95 8.93 0.08 -14.35
N ASN A 96 8.63 1.09 -13.56
CA ASN A 96 9.63 2.00 -13.01
C ASN A 96 10.09 1.50 -11.63
N PHE A 97 10.95 0.49 -11.61
CA PHE A 97 11.46 -0.09 -10.37
C PHE A 97 12.52 0.81 -9.74
N ILE A 98 12.27 1.23 -8.49
CA ILE A 98 13.15 2.14 -7.75
C ILE A 98 13.96 1.46 -6.63
N GLY A 99 13.85 0.14 -6.50
CA GLY A 99 14.60 -0.62 -5.50
C GLY A 99 13.78 -1.05 -4.29
N SER A 100 14.45 -1.24 -3.16
CA SER A 100 13.84 -1.63 -1.89
C SER A 100 13.23 -0.45 -1.15
N ILE A 101 12.19 -0.72 -0.35
CA ILE A 101 11.62 0.22 0.61
C ILE A 101 11.48 -0.45 1.98
N GLU A 102 11.89 0.23 3.02
CA GLU A 102 11.61 -0.18 4.39
C GLU A 102 10.17 0.22 4.78
N ALA A 103 9.51 -0.59 5.60
CA ALA A 103 8.12 -0.34 5.99
C ALA A 103 7.90 1.03 6.64
N ARG A 104 8.89 1.54 7.40
CA ARG A 104 8.83 2.89 8.01
C ARG A 104 8.77 4.03 7.01
N GLU A 105 9.24 3.81 5.78
CA GLU A 105 9.27 4.84 4.74
C GLU A 105 7.99 4.88 3.89
N ILE A 106 7.13 3.86 4.03
CA ILE A 106 5.85 3.79 3.30
C ILE A 106 4.98 5.04 3.50
N PRO A 107 4.80 5.55 4.75
CA PRO A 107 3.99 6.75 4.97
C PRO A 107 4.51 8.01 4.28
N ASN A 108 5.78 8.04 3.90
CA ASN A 108 6.40 9.19 3.22
C ASN A 108 6.07 9.29 1.73
N GLY A 109 5.44 8.26 1.16
CA GLY A 109 5.00 8.27 -0.24
C GLY A 109 6.14 8.23 -1.26
N TYR A 110 7.24 7.54 -0.95
CA TYR A 110 8.38 7.40 -1.87
C TYR A 110 8.10 6.44 -3.03
N ALA A 111 7.19 5.50 -2.84
CA ALA A 111 6.74 4.58 -3.88
C ALA A 111 5.23 4.69 -4.11
N ASP A 112 4.80 4.49 -5.35
CA ASP A 112 3.40 4.47 -5.73
C ASP A 112 2.81 3.05 -5.68
N VAL A 113 3.64 2.05 -5.96
CA VAL A 113 3.33 0.62 -5.86
C VAL A 113 4.34 -0.06 -4.93
N ILE A 114 3.84 -0.70 -3.91
CA ILE A 114 4.64 -1.35 -2.86
C ILE A 114 4.37 -2.84 -2.94
N VAL A 115 5.37 -3.60 -3.38
CA VAL A 115 5.26 -5.04 -3.67
C VAL A 115 5.75 -5.86 -2.48
N CYS A 116 4.96 -6.82 -2.09
CA CYS A 116 5.31 -7.81 -1.06
C CYS A 116 4.45 -9.08 -1.23
N GLU A 117 4.77 -10.12 -0.49
CA GLU A 117 3.86 -11.27 -0.37
C GLU A 117 2.76 -10.99 0.69
N ALA A 118 1.73 -11.83 0.72
CA ALA A 118 0.52 -11.57 1.49
C ALA A 118 0.70 -11.45 3.00
N PHE A 119 1.64 -12.20 3.60
CA PHE A 119 1.88 -12.13 5.04
C PHE A 119 2.46 -10.76 5.43
N VAL A 120 3.52 -10.34 4.76
CA VAL A 120 4.13 -9.01 4.98
C VAL A 120 3.14 -7.90 4.70
N GLY A 121 2.41 -7.97 3.58
CA GLY A 121 1.39 -6.99 3.22
C GLY A 121 0.27 -6.88 4.24
N ASN A 122 -0.21 -8.01 4.75
CA ASN A 122 -1.25 -8.03 5.79
C ASN A 122 -0.75 -7.44 7.10
N VAL A 123 0.48 -7.76 7.51
CA VAL A 123 1.11 -7.19 8.72
C VAL A 123 1.23 -5.67 8.60
N ILE A 124 1.74 -5.17 7.46
CA ILE A 124 1.85 -3.72 7.21
C ILE A 124 0.48 -3.06 7.26
N LEU A 125 -0.51 -3.60 6.55
CA LEU A 125 -1.86 -3.04 6.51
C LEU A 125 -2.51 -2.97 7.90
N LYS A 126 -2.45 -4.06 8.66
CA LYS A 126 -3.03 -4.14 10.01
C LYS A 126 -2.33 -3.22 11.00
N MET A 127 -1.00 -3.14 10.93
CA MET A 127 -0.24 -2.20 11.76
C MET A 127 -0.58 -0.75 11.39
N TYR A 128 -0.67 -0.44 10.10
CA TYR A 128 -1.04 0.88 9.59
C TYR A 128 -2.40 1.33 10.13
N GLU A 129 -3.41 0.47 10.00
CA GLU A 129 -4.76 0.70 10.53
C GLU A 129 -4.77 0.83 12.06
N GLY A 130 -4.07 -0.07 12.76
CA GLY A 130 -4.02 -0.09 14.22
C GLY A 130 -3.36 1.14 14.82
N VAL A 131 -2.20 1.55 14.30
CA VAL A 131 -1.47 2.75 14.75
C VAL A 131 -2.28 4.01 14.46
N ALA A 132 -2.86 4.13 13.27
CA ALA A 132 -3.71 5.27 12.91
C ALA A 132 -4.90 5.39 13.87
N GLY A 133 -5.60 4.28 14.13
CA GLY A 133 -6.74 4.26 15.07
C GLY A 133 -6.34 4.63 16.50
N ALA A 134 -5.24 4.08 17.00
CA ALA A 134 -4.73 4.38 18.34
C ALA A 134 -4.32 5.85 18.49
N LEU A 135 -3.60 6.39 17.51
CA LEU A 135 -3.17 7.78 17.50
C LEU A 135 -4.36 8.74 17.44
N MET A 136 -5.31 8.50 16.55
CA MET A 136 -6.52 9.30 16.44
C MET A 136 -7.38 9.22 17.70
N GLY A 137 -7.44 8.07 18.34
CA GLY A 137 -8.10 7.90 19.66
C GLY A 137 -7.47 8.79 20.73
N LYS A 138 -6.14 8.82 20.81
CA LYS A 138 -5.42 9.68 21.76
C LYS A 138 -5.57 11.17 21.47
N VAL A 139 -5.55 11.56 20.21
CA VAL A 139 -5.82 12.95 19.79
C VAL A 139 -7.23 13.36 20.21
N LYS A 140 -8.23 12.51 19.96
CA LYS A 140 -9.61 12.77 20.36
C LYS A 140 -9.75 12.89 21.90
N GLU A 141 -9.14 11.99 22.65
CA GLU A 141 -9.12 12.02 24.12
C GLU A 141 -8.54 13.39 24.62
N THR A 142 -7.43 13.83 24.05
CA THR A 142 -6.81 15.13 24.36
C THR A 142 -7.75 16.30 24.03
N MET A 143 -8.40 16.28 22.88
CA MET A 143 -9.36 17.31 22.46
C MET A 143 -10.56 17.41 23.40
N MET A 144 -10.92 16.32 24.06
CA MET A 144 -12.07 16.25 24.97
C MET A 144 -11.69 16.42 26.44
N SER A 145 -10.42 16.63 26.78
CA SER A 145 -9.91 16.62 28.16
C SER A 145 -10.25 17.86 29.00
N SER A 146 -10.51 19.00 28.36
CA SER A 146 -10.83 20.25 29.06
C SER A 146 -11.77 21.14 28.24
N LEU A 147 -12.33 22.17 28.87
CA LEU A 147 -13.17 23.14 28.14
C LEU A 147 -12.38 23.90 27.08
N LYS A 148 -11.15 24.27 27.36
CA LYS A 148 -10.24 24.93 26.40
C LYS A 148 -9.98 24.07 25.17
N THR A 149 -9.65 22.80 25.36
CA THR A 149 -9.36 21.88 24.26
C THR A 149 -10.61 21.57 23.45
N LYS A 150 -11.79 21.47 24.07
CA LYS A 150 -13.07 21.32 23.37
C LYS A 150 -13.39 22.52 22.47
N ILE A 151 -13.16 23.76 22.96
CA ILE A 151 -13.33 24.96 22.15
C ILE A 151 -12.35 24.96 20.99
N GLY A 152 -11.06 24.66 21.22
CA GLY A 152 -10.05 24.51 20.19
C GLY A 152 -10.41 23.49 19.12
N ALA A 153 -10.88 22.31 19.55
CA ALA A 153 -11.35 21.26 18.65
C ALA A 153 -12.56 21.70 17.80
N LEU A 154 -13.48 22.48 18.38
CA LEU A 154 -14.63 23.02 17.66
C LEU A 154 -14.19 23.99 16.55
N LEU A 155 -13.22 24.87 16.85
CA LEU A 155 -12.65 25.81 15.88
C LEU A 155 -11.94 25.10 14.73
N MET A 156 -11.23 23.99 15.02
CA MET A 156 -10.51 23.19 14.03
C MET A 156 -11.37 22.17 13.28
N LYS A 157 -12.59 21.93 13.73
CA LYS A 157 -13.44 20.81 13.26
C LYS A 157 -13.55 20.71 11.74
N LYS A 158 -13.78 21.84 11.08
CA LYS A 158 -13.96 21.91 9.62
C LYS A 158 -12.67 21.51 8.88
N ASP A 159 -11.55 22.07 9.29
CA ASP A 159 -10.27 21.85 8.63
C ASP A 159 -9.74 20.46 8.93
N LEU A 160 -9.89 20.00 10.18
CA LEU A 160 -9.54 18.64 10.58
C LEU A 160 -10.35 17.59 9.80
N LYS A 161 -11.66 17.80 9.66
CA LYS A 161 -12.51 16.90 8.85
C LYS A 161 -12.07 16.85 7.40
N LYS A 162 -11.68 17.99 6.81
CA LYS A 162 -11.15 18.07 5.44
C LYS A 162 -9.83 17.26 5.31
N THR A 163 -8.92 17.43 6.26
CA THR A 163 -7.64 16.69 6.28
C THR A 163 -7.86 15.19 6.41
N LEU A 164 -8.70 14.74 7.35
CA LEU A 164 -9.00 13.33 7.55
C LEU A 164 -9.70 12.70 6.34
N LYS A 165 -10.57 13.44 5.65
CA LYS A 165 -11.22 12.99 4.42
C LYS A 165 -10.22 12.77 3.29
N ALA A 166 -9.14 13.55 3.22
CA ALA A 166 -8.06 13.36 2.24
C ALA A 166 -7.28 12.05 2.46
N PHE A 167 -7.31 11.47 3.67
CA PHE A 167 -6.71 10.18 4.01
C PHE A 167 -7.67 8.98 3.87
N ASP A 168 -8.91 9.21 3.41
CA ASP A 168 -9.90 8.15 3.27
C ASP A 168 -9.83 7.54 1.86
N ALA A 169 -9.29 6.32 1.80
CA ALA A 169 -9.18 5.55 0.56
C ALA A 169 -10.50 4.90 0.13
N SER A 170 -11.56 4.96 0.95
CA SER A 170 -12.85 4.31 0.65
C SER A 170 -13.50 4.85 -0.62
N ALA A 171 -13.25 6.12 -0.97
CA ALA A 171 -13.72 6.75 -2.20
C ALA A 171 -13.20 6.07 -3.49
N TYR A 172 -12.12 5.28 -3.40
CA TYR A 172 -11.51 4.54 -4.53
C TYR A 172 -11.89 3.06 -4.55
N GLY A 173 -12.93 2.65 -3.81
CA GLY A 173 -13.47 1.29 -3.88
C GLY A 173 -12.86 0.27 -2.92
N GLY A 174 -12.14 0.71 -1.90
CA GLY A 174 -11.56 -0.18 -0.88
C GLY A 174 -10.32 -0.93 -1.36
N ALA A 175 -10.23 -2.23 -1.07
CA ALA A 175 -9.13 -3.09 -1.47
C ALA A 175 -9.52 -3.97 -2.67
N PRO A 176 -9.20 -3.58 -3.90
CA PRO A 176 -9.54 -4.38 -5.05
C PRO A 176 -8.73 -5.68 -5.11
N MET A 177 -9.35 -6.72 -5.66
CA MET A 177 -8.65 -7.92 -6.13
C MET A 177 -8.20 -7.67 -7.56
N LEU A 178 -6.90 -7.66 -7.80
CA LEU A 178 -6.30 -7.50 -9.11
C LEU A 178 -5.91 -8.87 -9.68
N GLY A 179 -6.32 -9.15 -10.93
CA GLY A 179 -6.03 -10.40 -11.64
C GLY A 179 -7.19 -11.02 -12.37
#